data_da528d9fd742d5653d33890eae272b05
#
_entry.id   da528d9fd742d5653d33890eae272b05
#
_cell.length_a   1.000
_cell.length_b   1.000
_cell.length_c   1.000
_cell.angle_alpha   90.00
_cell.angle_beta   90.00
_cell.angle_gamma   90.00
#
_symmetry.space_group_name_H-M   'P 1'
#
loop_
_entity.id
_entity.type
_entity.pdbx_description
1 polymer ?
#
loop_
_entity_poly.entity_id
_entity_poly.type
_entity_poly.pdbx_seq_one_letter_code
_entity_poly.pdbx_strand_id
1 'polypeptide(L)'
;SRLIKDTTILGKSLRMKEKQYDKIDLLNKRIQDQLEMLQKGQSIEKQRLMADLEKRKSDLLILEDQQRAFEIELNNKKQQLEDMSLELQKREQRVNELEEIIANKDAIVRALKEKVANALLGFRDKGLSVIEKDGKVYISMDAKLLFASGSTKVDSEGIKALKELAKVLEDQKDLEILVEGHTDTDKMRSNSHPVDNWELSVLRATSVVKIMLENSKMDPTTVSASGRSQF
;
A
#
# COMPACT_ATOMS: atom_id res chain seq x y z
N SER A 1 2.84 -17.74 5.60
CA SER A 1 3.93 -18.75 5.54
C SER A 1 4.86 -18.67 6.75
N ARG A 2 5.18 -17.49 7.33
CA ARG A 2 6.05 -17.34 8.52
C ARG A 2 5.38 -17.88 9.79
N LEU A 3 4.11 -17.56 10.04
CA LEU A 3 3.31 -18.08 11.18
C LEU A 3 3.20 -19.61 11.19
N ILE A 4 3.05 -20.24 10.02
CA ILE A 4 3.00 -21.70 9.92
C ILE A 4 4.35 -22.33 10.30
N LYS A 5 5.47 -21.72 9.91
CA LYS A 5 6.80 -22.17 10.33
C LYS A 5 6.99 -22.04 11.85
N ASP A 6 6.57 -20.92 12.43
CA ASP A 6 6.74 -20.66 13.86
C ASP A 6 5.85 -21.57 14.72
N THR A 7 4.61 -21.89 14.31
CA THR A 7 3.77 -22.90 14.98
C THR A 7 4.34 -24.32 14.87
N THR A 8 5.01 -24.62 13.75
CA THR A 8 5.68 -25.92 13.58
C THR A 8 6.90 -26.06 14.49
N ILE A 9 7.67 -24.97 14.67
CA ILE A 9 8.82 -24.92 15.58
C ILE A 9 8.35 -25.06 17.03
N LEU A 10 7.29 -24.35 17.42
CA LEU A 10 6.67 -24.45 18.75
C LEU A 10 6.20 -25.86 19.05
N GLY A 11 5.51 -26.51 18.12
CA GLY A 11 5.07 -27.90 18.25
C GLY A 11 6.23 -28.91 18.40
N LYS A 12 7.36 -28.67 17.70
CA LYS A 12 8.59 -29.47 17.88
C LYS A 12 9.20 -29.28 19.26
N SER A 13 9.29 -28.04 19.76
CA SER A 13 9.80 -27.73 21.10
C SER A 13 8.96 -28.38 22.19
N LEU A 14 7.63 -28.35 22.07
CA LEU A 14 6.71 -28.98 23.00
C LEU A 14 6.96 -30.51 23.10
N ARG A 15 7.02 -31.19 21.95
CA ARG A 15 7.31 -32.63 21.89
C ARG A 15 8.69 -32.98 22.46
N MET A 16 9.69 -32.14 22.26
CA MET A 16 11.01 -32.35 22.86
C MET A 16 10.96 -32.22 24.38
N LYS A 17 10.21 -31.26 24.90
CA LYS A 17 9.99 -31.05 26.32
C LYS A 17 9.30 -32.28 26.97
N GLU A 18 8.23 -32.79 26.37
CA GLU A 18 7.54 -34.00 26.83
C GLU A 18 8.53 -35.20 26.94
N LYS A 19 9.30 -35.45 25.89
CA LYS A 19 10.33 -36.52 25.93
C LYS A 19 11.38 -36.34 27.00
N GLN A 20 11.70 -35.09 27.36
CA GLN A 20 12.65 -34.81 28.45
C GLN A 20 12.04 -35.08 29.83
N TYR A 21 10.76 -34.74 30.05
CA TYR A 21 10.04 -35.06 31.28
C TYR A 21 9.99 -36.60 31.50
N ASP A 22 9.62 -37.36 30.47
CA ASP A 22 9.59 -38.80 30.54
C ASP A 22 10.97 -39.39 30.90
N LYS A 23 12.04 -38.79 30.35
CA LYS A 23 13.40 -39.22 30.65
C LYS A 23 13.80 -38.90 32.08
N ILE A 24 13.41 -37.73 32.61
CA ILE A 24 13.67 -37.34 34.00
C ILE A 24 12.93 -38.25 34.98
N ASP A 25 11.66 -38.59 34.71
CA ASP A 25 10.86 -39.47 35.53
C ASP A 25 11.45 -40.87 35.61
N LEU A 26 11.87 -41.42 34.46
CA LEU A 26 12.56 -42.72 34.36
C LEU A 26 13.88 -42.73 35.15
N LEU A 27 14.67 -41.65 35.10
CA LEU A 27 15.92 -41.51 35.86
C LEU A 27 15.66 -41.46 37.36
N ASN A 28 14.70 -40.72 37.82
CA ASN A 28 14.30 -40.63 39.24
C ASN A 28 13.88 -42.00 39.76
N LYS A 29 13.06 -42.75 39.04
CA LYS A 29 12.69 -44.11 39.43
C LYS A 29 13.87 -45.03 39.56
N ARG A 30 14.81 -45.02 38.61
CA ARG A 30 16.02 -45.83 38.70
C ARG A 30 16.93 -45.44 39.87
N ILE A 31 17.01 -44.14 40.21
CA ILE A 31 17.77 -43.67 41.39
C ILE A 31 17.15 -44.24 42.69
N GLN A 32 15.79 -44.25 42.80
CA GLN A 32 15.12 -44.79 43.97
C GLN A 32 15.37 -46.31 44.11
N ASP A 33 15.31 -47.06 43.02
CA ASP A 33 15.62 -48.50 43.03
C ASP A 33 17.07 -48.80 43.46
N GLN A 34 18.00 -47.94 43.07
CA GLN A 34 19.42 -48.05 43.47
C GLN A 34 19.67 -47.68 44.93
N LEU A 35 18.96 -46.70 45.49
CA LEU A 35 18.99 -46.37 46.88
C LEU A 35 18.51 -47.51 47.76
N GLU A 36 17.48 -48.22 47.36
CA GLU A 36 16.94 -49.38 48.05
C GLU A 36 17.95 -50.56 48.08
N MET A 37 18.68 -50.81 46.97
CA MET A 37 19.76 -51.80 46.92
C MET A 37 20.96 -51.42 47.79
N LEU A 38 21.32 -50.13 47.89
CA LEU A 38 22.36 -49.61 48.77
C LEU A 38 22.08 -49.88 50.24
N GLN A 39 20.83 -49.83 50.66
CA GLN A 39 20.38 -50.13 52.01
C GLN A 39 20.57 -51.60 52.39
N LYS A 40 20.62 -52.51 51.42
CA LYS A 40 20.77 -53.96 51.58
C LYS A 40 22.21 -54.49 51.70
N GLY A 41 23.25 -53.63 51.57
CA GLY A 41 24.53 -53.90 52.30
C GLY A 41 25.69 -54.65 51.63
N GLN A 42 25.98 -54.59 50.31
CA GLN A 42 27.22 -55.18 49.75
C GLN A 42 28.25 -54.10 49.39
N SER A 43 29.50 -54.19 49.84
CA SER A 43 30.47 -53.09 49.83
C SER A 43 31.02 -52.71 48.43
N ILE A 44 31.28 -53.64 47.54
CA ILE A 44 31.79 -53.35 46.16
C ILE A 44 30.66 -52.85 45.25
N GLU A 45 29.51 -53.43 45.38
CA GLU A 45 28.31 -53.07 44.67
C GLU A 45 27.82 -51.69 45.11
N LYS A 46 27.95 -51.35 46.39
CA LYS A 46 27.67 -50.03 46.95
C LYS A 46 28.51 -48.92 46.32
N GLN A 47 29.82 -49.14 46.11
CA GLN A 47 30.69 -48.17 45.45
C GLN A 47 30.31 -47.96 43.98
N ARG A 48 29.98 -49.04 43.24
CA ARG A 48 29.52 -48.98 41.87
C ARG A 48 28.20 -48.19 41.77
N LEU A 49 27.25 -48.56 42.64
CA LEU A 49 25.94 -47.90 42.68
C LEU A 49 26.04 -46.44 43.12
N MET A 50 26.95 -46.07 44.02
CA MET A 50 27.20 -44.66 44.35
C MET A 50 27.76 -43.86 43.15
N ALA A 51 28.69 -44.43 42.41
CA ALA A 51 29.23 -43.79 41.22
C ALA A 51 28.17 -43.62 40.10
N ASP A 52 27.32 -44.63 39.90
CA ASP A 52 26.23 -44.58 38.95
C ASP A 52 25.14 -43.57 39.39
N LEU A 53 24.88 -43.50 40.70
CA LEU A 53 23.94 -42.56 41.29
C LEU A 53 24.44 -41.11 41.10
N GLU A 54 25.72 -40.88 41.31
CA GLU A 54 26.34 -39.53 41.12
C GLU A 54 26.29 -39.13 39.64
N LYS A 55 26.57 -40.07 38.73
CA LYS A 55 26.44 -39.85 37.29
C LYS A 55 24.99 -39.51 36.90
N ARG A 56 23.99 -40.27 37.41
CA ARG A 56 22.58 -40.03 37.12
C ARG A 56 22.10 -38.69 37.71
N LYS A 57 22.59 -38.29 38.91
CA LYS A 57 22.30 -36.95 39.45
C LYS A 57 22.85 -35.85 38.53
N SER A 58 24.08 -36.03 38.01
CA SER A 58 24.68 -35.10 37.07
C SER A 58 23.86 -35.00 35.77
N ASP A 59 23.45 -36.19 35.24
CA ASP A 59 22.59 -36.23 34.03
C ASP A 59 21.24 -35.56 34.27
N LEU A 60 20.63 -35.72 35.44
CA LEU A 60 19.40 -35.02 35.84
C LEU A 60 19.55 -33.52 35.85
N LEU A 61 20.63 -33.01 36.47
CA LEU A 61 20.89 -31.56 36.51
C LEU A 61 21.03 -30.98 35.10
N ILE A 62 21.74 -31.68 34.20
CA ILE A 62 21.86 -31.26 32.80
C ILE A 62 20.51 -31.20 32.11
N LEU A 63 19.65 -32.23 32.35
CA LEU A 63 18.32 -32.27 31.77
C LEU A 63 17.40 -31.18 32.31
N GLU A 64 17.49 -30.88 33.62
CA GLU A 64 16.72 -29.77 34.22
C GLU A 64 17.14 -28.41 33.64
N ASP A 65 18.46 -28.19 33.45
CA ASP A 65 18.95 -26.95 32.83
C ASP A 65 18.51 -26.83 31.35
N GLN A 66 18.55 -27.93 30.60
CA GLN A 66 18.03 -27.96 29.24
C GLN A 66 16.53 -27.65 29.20
N GLN A 67 15.77 -28.24 30.13
CA GLN A 67 14.34 -27.98 30.24
C GLN A 67 14.05 -26.50 30.50
N ARG A 68 14.77 -25.88 31.44
CA ARG A 68 14.62 -24.43 31.71
C ARG A 68 14.95 -23.58 30.48
N ALA A 69 15.99 -23.94 29.73
CA ALA A 69 16.34 -23.26 28.50
C ALA A 69 15.22 -23.35 27.45
N PHE A 70 14.62 -24.53 27.27
CA PHE A 70 13.50 -24.71 26.36
C PHE A 70 12.22 -23.97 26.82
N GLU A 71 11.98 -23.89 28.13
CA GLU A 71 10.86 -23.09 28.66
C GLU A 71 11.00 -21.59 28.32
N ILE A 72 12.21 -21.06 28.47
CA ILE A 72 12.49 -19.67 28.12
C ILE A 72 12.30 -19.46 26.60
N GLU A 73 12.84 -20.36 25.78
CA GLU A 73 12.71 -20.27 24.33
C GLU A 73 11.24 -20.37 23.90
N LEU A 74 10.48 -21.27 24.50
CA LEU A 74 9.05 -21.45 24.23
C LEU A 74 8.26 -20.17 24.56
N ASN A 75 8.50 -19.59 25.71
CA ASN A 75 7.86 -18.36 26.13
C ASN A 75 8.21 -17.19 25.20
N ASN A 76 9.47 -17.07 24.79
CA ASN A 76 9.91 -16.04 23.83
C ASN A 76 9.22 -16.22 22.47
N LYS A 77 9.12 -17.47 21.99
CA LYS A 77 8.42 -17.76 20.74
C LYS A 77 6.92 -17.48 20.82
N LYS A 78 6.30 -17.81 21.94
CA LYS A 78 4.88 -17.49 22.18
C LYS A 78 4.64 -15.98 22.13
N GLN A 79 5.48 -15.20 22.82
CA GLN A 79 5.40 -13.74 22.80
C GLN A 79 5.56 -13.19 21.36
N GLN A 80 6.56 -13.68 20.62
CA GLN A 80 6.78 -13.27 19.22
C GLN A 80 5.57 -13.58 18.32
N LEU A 81 4.91 -14.72 18.54
CA LEU A 81 3.70 -15.08 17.79
C LEU A 81 2.52 -14.18 18.12
N GLU A 82 2.33 -13.85 19.41
CA GLU A 82 1.29 -12.92 19.85
C GLU A 82 1.50 -11.52 19.25
N ASP A 83 2.73 -10.99 19.32
CA ASP A 83 3.09 -9.69 18.74
C ASP A 83 2.88 -9.67 17.21
N MET A 84 3.30 -10.74 16.54
CA MET A 84 3.15 -10.87 15.08
C MET A 84 1.68 -11.02 14.67
N SER A 85 0.87 -11.72 15.45
CA SER A 85 -0.57 -11.84 15.23
C SER A 85 -1.27 -10.49 15.35
N LEU A 86 -0.91 -9.69 16.36
CA LEU A 86 -1.44 -8.35 16.55
C LEU A 86 -1.05 -7.41 15.41
N GLU A 87 0.21 -7.48 14.96
CA GLU A 87 0.68 -6.69 13.82
C GLU A 87 -0.05 -7.07 12.53
N LEU A 88 -0.28 -8.35 12.32
CA LEU A 88 -1.00 -8.87 11.15
C LEU A 88 -2.44 -8.36 11.13
N GLN A 89 -3.13 -8.40 12.26
CA GLN A 89 -4.48 -7.86 12.40
C GLN A 89 -4.55 -6.35 12.09
N LYS A 90 -3.57 -5.57 12.58
CA LYS A 90 -3.48 -4.13 12.26
C LYS A 90 -3.25 -3.88 10.77
N ARG A 91 -2.42 -4.71 10.13
CA ARG A 91 -2.17 -4.61 8.69
C ARG A 91 -3.41 -4.97 7.87
N GLU A 92 -4.14 -6.02 8.26
CA GLU A 92 -5.40 -6.39 7.60
C GLU A 92 -6.45 -5.26 7.70
N GLN A 93 -6.61 -4.66 8.87
CA GLN A 93 -7.48 -3.50 9.04
C GLN A 93 -7.06 -2.35 8.10
N ARG A 94 -5.76 -2.06 8.03
CA ARG A 94 -5.25 -1.00 7.17
C ARG A 94 -5.44 -1.29 5.68
N VAL A 95 -5.30 -2.55 5.26
CA VAL A 95 -5.59 -2.96 3.88
C VAL A 95 -7.06 -2.73 3.55
N ASN A 96 -7.98 -3.18 4.41
CA ASN A 96 -9.41 -2.98 4.20
C ASN A 96 -9.80 -1.49 4.13
N GLU A 97 -9.25 -0.65 5.02
CA GLU A 97 -9.45 0.80 4.96
C GLU A 97 -8.96 1.41 3.64
N LEU A 98 -7.78 0.98 3.17
CA LEU A 98 -7.23 1.47 1.91
C LEU A 98 -8.04 1.00 0.69
N GLU A 99 -8.52 -0.23 0.69
CA GLU A 99 -9.40 -0.76 -0.35
C GLU A 99 -10.72 0.04 -0.42
N GLU A 100 -11.31 0.36 0.73
CA GLU A 100 -12.51 1.20 0.78
C GLU A 100 -12.25 2.61 0.25
N ILE A 101 -11.13 3.23 0.62
CA ILE A 101 -10.73 4.55 0.12
C ILE A 101 -10.55 4.52 -1.40
N ILE A 102 -9.89 3.49 -1.94
CA ILE A 102 -9.67 3.32 -3.38
C ILE A 102 -11.02 3.15 -4.10
N ALA A 103 -11.89 2.28 -3.62
CA ALA A 103 -13.21 2.06 -4.20
C ALA A 103 -14.05 3.34 -4.23
N ASN A 104 -14.03 4.12 -3.16
CA ASN A 104 -14.72 5.41 -3.08
C ASN A 104 -14.12 6.43 -4.07
N LYS A 105 -12.80 6.53 -4.18
CA LYS A 105 -12.14 7.41 -5.16
C LYS A 105 -12.49 7.02 -6.60
N ASP A 106 -12.44 5.74 -6.93
CA ASP A 106 -12.81 5.24 -8.26
C ASP A 106 -14.26 5.55 -8.61
N ALA A 107 -15.18 5.43 -7.65
CA ALA A 107 -16.57 5.78 -7.83
C ALA A 107 -16.75 7.29 -8.12
N ILE A 108 -16.05 8.15 -7.38
CA ILE A 108 -16.06 9.61 -7.59
C ILE A 108 -15.52 9.96 -8.98
N VAL A 109 -14.41 9.38 -9.39
CA VAL A 109 -13.77 9.64 -10.69
C VAL A 109 -14.68 9.20 -11.83
N ARG A 110 -15.33 8.03 -11.73
CA ARG A 110 -16.31 7.56 -12.73
C ARG A 110 -17.52 8.48 -12.82
N ALA A 111 -18.07 8.88 -11.68
CA ALA A 111 -19.21 9.80 -11.66
C ALA A 111 -18.85 11.17 -12.27
N LEU A 112 -17.65 11.69 -12.00
CA LEU A 112 -17.15 12.90 -12.62
C LEU A 112 -17.01 12.76 -14.13
N LYS A 113 -16.39 11.67 -14.60
CA LYS A 113 -16.26 11.37 -16.03
C LYS A 113 -17.63 11.36 -16.74
N GLU A 114 -18.63 10.69 -16.15
CA GLU A 114 -19.96 10.62 -16.71
C GLU A 114 -20.64 12.00 -16.75
N LYS A 115 -20.55 12.80 -15.69
CA LYS A 115 -21.08 14.17 -15.67
C LYS A 115 -20.45 15.03 -16.76
N VAL A 116 -19.11 15.00 -16.88
CA VAL A 116 -18.40 15.77 -17.92
C VAL A 116 -18.75 15.27 -19.30
N ALA A 117 -18.78 13.95 -19.53
CA ALA A 117 -19.10 13.36 -20.82
C ALA A 117 -20.53 13.72 -21.28
N ASN A 118 -21.50 13.75 -20.35
CA ASN A 118 -22.86 14.12 -20.63
C ASN A 118 -22.99 15.63 -20.93
N ALA A 119 -22.36 16.50 -20.18
CA ALA A 119 -22.39 17.94 -20.41
C ALA A 119 -21.73 18.32 -21.73
N LEU A 120 -20.74 17.58 -22.18
CA LEU A 120 -20.00 17.85 -23.42
C LEU A 120 -20.42 16.97 -24.60
N LEU A 121 -21.58 16.30 -24.50
CA LEU A 121 -22.08 15.39 -25.52
C LEU A 121 -22.22 16.04 -26.91
N GLY A 122 -22.67 17.30 -26.95
CA GLY A 122 -22.84 18.06 -28.18
C GLY A 122 -21.52 18.49 -28.87
N PHE A 123 -20.38 18.24 -28.28
CA PHE A 123 -19.06 18.60 -28.82
C PHE A 123 -18.21 17.38 -29.22
N ARG A 124 -18.69 16.14 -29.03
CA ARG A 124 -17.97 14.93 -29.40
C ARG A 124 -17.55 14.87 -30.86
N ASP A 125 -18.47 15.17 -31.75
CA ASP A 125 -18.21 15.17 -33.19
C ASP A 125 -17.29 16.31 -33.66
N LYS A 126 -16.95 17.20 -32.74
CA LYS A 126 -16.08 18.36 -32.99
C LYS A 126 -14.67 18.18 -32.43
N GLY A 127 -14.26 16.95 -32.14
CA GLY A 127 -12.92 16.66 -31.66
C GLY A 127 -12.74 16.80 -30.13
N LEU A 128 -13.82 16.53 -29.36
CA LEU A 128 -13.75 16.46 -27.91
C LEU A 128 -13.88 15.01 -27.44
N SER A 129 -12.98 14.59 -26.57
CA SER A 129 -13.01 13.27 -25.94
C SER A 129 -12.81 13.34 -24.42
N VAL A 130 -13.45 12.41 -23.69
CA VAL A 130 -13.33 12.29 -22.23
C VAL A 130 -12.95 10.87 -21.90
N ILE A 131 -11.77 10.69 -21.30
CA ILE A 131 -11.27 9.38 -20.88
C ILE A 131 -10.90 9.40 -19.41
N GLU A 132 -10.97 8.24 -18.78
CA GLU A 132 -10.48 7.99 -17.43
C GLU A 132 -9.22 7.14 -17.50
N LYS A 133 -8.18 7.54 -16.81
CA LYS A 133 -6.95 6.78 -16.72
C LYS A 133 -6.23 7.12 -15.41
N ASP A 134 -5.78 6.09 -14.70
CA ASP A 134 -4.98 6.20 -13.46
C ASP A 134 -5.61 7.14 -12.40
N GLY A 135 -6.93 7.02 -12.19
CA GLY A 135 -7.67 7.84 -11.23
C GLY A 135 -7.80 9.32 -11.60
N LYS A 136 -7.61 9.64 -12.88
CA LYS A 136 -7.76 11.00 -13.42
C LYS A 136 -8.72 11.01 -14.60
N VAL A 137 -9.44 12.11 -14.79
CA VAL A 137 -10.26 12.36 -15.96
C VAL A 137 -9.50 13.28 -16.92
N TYR A 138 -9.25 12.79 -18.11
CA TYR A 138 -8.62 13.56 -19.19
C TYR A 138 -9.68 14.02 -20.16
N ILE A 139 -9.69 15.31 -20.42
CA ILE A 139 -10.59 15.93 -21.41
C ILE A 139 -9.70 16.48 -22.53
N SER A 140 -9.72 15.83 -23.68
CA SER A 140 -8.98 16.27 -24.85
C SER A 140 -9.90 17.08 -25.75
N MET A 141 -9.44 18.25 -26.17
CA MET A 141 -10.15 19.15 -27.07
C MET A 141 -9.27 19.49 -28.26
N ASP A 142 -9.78 19.27 -29.46
CA ASP A 142 -9.04 19.61 -30.68
C ASP A 142 -8.78 21.12 -30.73
N ALA A 143 -7.56 21.49 -31.12
CA ALA A 143 -7.19 22.92 -31.25
C ALA A 143 -8.16 23.66 -32.20
N LYS A 144 -8.66 23.01 -33.25
CA LYS A 144 -9.63 23.57 -34.20
C LYS A 144 -10.98 23.91 -33.57
N LEU A 145 -11.39 23.23 -32.52
CA LEU A 145 -12.60 23.56 -31.75
C LEU A 145 -12.43 24.84 -30.95
N LEU A 146 -11.22 25.06 -30.45
CA LEU A 146 -10.93 26.14 -29.50
C LEU A 146 -10.36 27.39 -30.18
N PHE A 147 -9.54 27.25 -31.21
CA PHE A 147 -8.71 28.33 -31.74
C PHE A 147 -8.65 28.34 -33.27
N ALA A 148 -8.65 29.49 -33.88
CA ALA A 148 -8.18 29.66 -35.24
C ALA A 148 -6.66 29.41 -35.34
N SER A 149 -6.16 29.11 -36.54
CA SER A 149 -4.73 28.84 -36.76
C SER A 149 -3.86 29.98 -36.26
N GLY A 150 -2.84 29.68 -35.44
CA GLY A 150 -1.91 30.66 -34.87
C GLY A 150 -2.54 31.56 -33.78
N SER A 151 -3.84 31.48 -33.52
CA SER A 151 -4.55 32.32 -32.55
C SER A 151 -4.42 31.76 -31.11
N THR A 152 -4.37 32.69 -30.17
CA THR A 152 -4.53 32.40 -28.73
C THR A 152 -5.92 32.78 -28.21
N LYS A 153 -6.75 33.42 -29.07
CA LYS A 153 -8.13 33.79 -28.75
C LYS A 153 -9.05 32.60 -29.01
N VAL A 154 -9.84 32.23 -28.01
CA VAL A 154 -10.79 31.12 -28.12
C VAL A 154 -11.99 31.50 -28.96
N ASP A 155 -12.40 30.64 -29.87
CA ASP A 155 -13.57 30.82 -30.75
C ASP A 155 -14.88 30.65 -29.99
N SER A 156 -15.98 31.16 -30.56
CA SER A 156 -17.29 31.13 -29.91
C SER A 156 -17.80 29.74 -29.54
N GLU A 157 -17.52 28.73 -30.36
CA GLU A 157 -17.88 27.33 -30.09
C GLU A 157 -17.02 26.76 -28.93
N GLY A 158 -15.73 27.07 -28.90
CA GLY A 158 -14.85 26.72 -27.81
C GLY A 158 -15.29 27.36 -26.49
N ILE A 159 -15.67 28.63 -26.51
CA ILE A 159 -16.23 29.32 -25.33
C ILE A 159 -17.46 28.60 -24.79
N LYS A 160 -18.39 28.15 -25.67
CA LYS A 160 -19.58 27.39 -25.22
C LYS A 160 -19.19 26.09 -24.54
N ALA A 161 -18.28 25.31 -25.14
CA ALA A 161 -17.84 24.05 -24.57
C ALA A 161 -17.14 24.27 -23.20
N LEU A 162 -16.28 25.28 -23.09
CA LEU A 162 -15.59 25.63 -21.84
C LEU A 162 -16.55 26.09 -20.75
N LYS A 163 -17.61 26.84 -21.10
CA LYS A 163 -18.65 27.24 -20.14
C LYS A 163 -19.42 26.04 -19.57
N GLU A 164 -19.81 25.08 -20.42
CA GLU A 164 -20.49 23.89 -19.96
C GLU A 164 -19.56 23.01 -19.08
N LEU A 165 -18.29 22.89 -19.48
CA LEU A 165 -17.30 22.20 -18.67
C LEU A 165 -17.11 22.89 -17.31
N ALA A 166 -16.92 24.22 -17.30
CA ALA A 166 -16.70 24.99 -16.08
C ALA A 166 -17.86 24.85 -15.07
N LYS A 167 -19.12 24.85 -15.54
CA LYS A 167 -20.30 24.60 -14.70
C LYS A 167 -20.31 23.22 -14.04
N VAL A 168 -19.86 22.18 -14.74
CA VAL A 168 -19.78 20.84 -14.16
C VAL A 168 -18.70 20.73 -13.11
N LEU A 169 -17.60 21.45 -13.31
CA LEU A 169 -16.42 21.40 -12.43
C LEU A 169 -16.55 22.31 -11.20
N GLU A 170 -17.34 23.39 -11.27
CA GLU A 170 -17.49 24.35 -10.17
C GLU A 170 -18.07 23.75 -8.88
N ASP A 171 -18.89 22.68 -9.01
CA ASP A 171 -19.47 21.99 -7.87
C ASP A 171 -18.52 20.98 -7.21
N GLN A 172 -17.35 20.75 -7.78
CA GLN A 172 -16.38 19.76 -7.30
C GLN A 172 -15.29 20.46 -6.47
N LYS A 173 -15.39 20.38 -5.14
CA LYS A 173 -14.52 21.15 -4.21
C LYS A 173 -13.11 20.60 -4.05
N ASP A 174 -12.91 19.29 -4.37
CA ASP A 174 -11.64 18.59 -4.11
C ASP A 174 -10.91 18.23 -5.41
N LEU A 175 -11.13 19.02 -6.48
CA LEU A 175 -10.47 18.81 -7.76
C LEU A 175 -9.30 19.77 -7.96
N GLU A 176 -8.18 19.22 -8.39
CA GLU A 176 -7.10 19.98 -9.01
C GLU A 176 -7.23 19.87 -10.54
N ILE A 177 -7.24 21.01 -11.22
CA ILE A 177 -7.42 21.11 -12.66
C ILE A 177 -6.13 21.63 -13.28
N LEU A 178 -5.54 20.82 -14.15
CA LEU A 178 -4.42 21.22 -14.99
C LEU A 178 -4.88 21.36 -16.43
N VAL A 179 -4.75 22.55 -16.98
CA VAL A 179 -4.97 22.81 -18.40
C VAL A 179 -3.63 22.78 -19.12
N GLU A 180 -3.44 21.76 -19.95
CA GLU A 180 -2.23 21.59 -20.77
C GLU A 180 -2.49 21.99 -22.21
N GLY A 181 -1.73 22.96 -22.70
CA GLY A 181 -1.74 23.38 -24.10
C GLY A 181 -0.70 22.59 -24.90
N HIS A 182 -1.13 22.05 -26.04
CA HIS A 182 -0.26 21.39 -27.01
C HIS A 182 -0.39 22.07 -28.37
N THR A 183 0.66 21.97 -29.19
CA THR A 183 0.69 22.40 -30.60
C THR A 183 1.00 21.20 -31.48
N ASP A 184 0.83 21.37 -32.77
CA ASP A 184 1.38 20.44 -33.77
C ASP A 184 2.91 20.57 -33.88
N THR A 185 3.51 19.79 -34.76
CA THR A 185 4.96 19.80 -35.04
C THR A 185 5.39 20.93 -35.98
N ASP A 186 4.44 21.68 -36.53
CA ASP A 186 4.74 22.78 -37.45
C ASP A 186 5.37 23.92 -36.65
N LYS A 187 6.56 24.32 -37.09
CA LYS A 187 7.34 25.36 -36.38
C LYS A 187 6.69 26.73 -36.56
N MET A 188 6.09 27.22 -35.52
CA MET A 188 5.68 28.62 -35.47
C MET A 188 6.90 29.52 -35.31
N ARG A 189 7.02 30.52 -36.18
CA ARG A 189 7.98 31.61 -36.08
C ARG A 189 7.26 32.91 -36.38
N SER A 190 7.27 33.81 -35.44
CA SER A 190 6.64 35.12 -35.57
C SER A 190 7.54 36.20 -34.98
N ASN A 191 7.47 37.40 -35.53
CA ASN A 191 8.13 38.59 -34.97
C ASN A 191 7.26 39.27 -33.90
N SER A 192 6.08 38.74 -33.60
CA SER A 192 5.17 39.17 -32.55
C SER A 192 4.74 38.00 -31.69
N HIS A 193 4.30 38.27 -30.48
CA HIS A 193 3.80 37.20 -29.57
C HIS A 193 2.51 36.54 -30.09
N PRO A 194 2.44 35.19 -30.05
CA PRO A 194 3.46 34.24 -29.62
C PRO A 194 4.59 34.05 -30.65
N VAL A 195 5.83 33.95 -30.17
CA VAL A 195 7.02 33.82 -31.03
C VAL A 195 7.32 32.39 -31.45
N ASP A 196 6.91 31.40 -30.65
CA ASP A 196 7.14 29.99 -30.92
C ASP A 196 6.01 29.09 -30.35
N ASN A 197 6.13 27.76 -30.56
CA ASN A 197 5.17 26.78 -30.10
C ASN A 197 5.09 26.66 -28.56
N TRP A 198 6.16 26.95 -27.84
CA TRP A 198 6.15 26.98 -26.37
C TRP A 198 5.25 28.10 -25.87
N GLU A 199 5.48 29.29 -26.36
CA GLU A 199 4.69 30.46 -25.97
C GLU A 199 3.22 30.32 -26.42
N LEU A 200 2.98 29.84 -27.64
CA LEU A 200 1.63 29.56 -28.13
C LEU A 200 0.87 28.60 -27.23
N SER A 201 1.50 27.49 -26.84
CA SER A 201 0.87 26.47 -26.02
C SER A 201 0.51 27.02 -24.61
N VAL A 202 1.41 27.76 -23.96
CA VAL A 202 1.17 28.39 -22.66
C VAL A 202 0.05 29.47 -22.74
N LEU A 203 0.08 30.33 -23.74
CA LEU A 203 -0.93 31.36 -23.90
C LEU A 203 -2.31 30.78 -24.19
N ARG A 204 -2.40 29.71 -24.96
CA ARG A 204 -3.66 28.98 -25.21
C ARG A 204 -4.21 28.37 -23.94
N ALA A 205 -3.37 27.65 -23.17
CA ALA A 205 -3.78 27.08 -21.88
C ALA A 205 -4.27 28.18 -20.91
N THR A 206 -3.56 29.29 -20.84
CA THR A 206 -3.93 30.44 -19.98
C THR A 206 -5.26 31.04 -20.44
N SER A 207 -5.51 31.16 -21.76
CA SER A 207 -6.78 31.68 -22.29
C SER A 207 -7.96 30.78 -21.91
N VAL A 208 -7.78 29.47 -21.96
CA VAL A 208 -8.79 28.49 -21.51
C VAL A 208 -9.08 28.66 -20.02
N VAL A 209 -8.05 28.70 -19.18
CA VAL A 209 -8.20 28.90 -17.72
C VAL A 209 -8.97 30.18 -17.41
N LYS A 210 -8.63 31.30 -18.05
CA LYS A 210 -9.33 32.58 -17.84
C LYS A 210 -10.83 32.45 -18.17
N ILE A 211 -11.18 31.86 -19.31
CA ILE A 211 -12.58 31.65 -19.70
C ILE A 211 -13.33 30.77 -18.70
N MET A 212 -12.70 29.70 -18.22
CA MET A 212 -13.31 28.84 -17.22
C MET A 212 -13.57 29.59 -15.91
N LEU A 213 -12.59 30.32 -15.39
CA LEU A 213 -12.71 31.09 -14.15
C LEU A 213 -13.71 32.24 -14.27
N GLU A 214 -13.75 32.94 -15.40
CA GLU A 214 -14.70 34.02 -15.64
C GLU A 214 -16.17 33.57 -15.74
N ASN A 215 -16.40 32.31 -16.08
CA ASN A 215 -17.74 31.73 -16.30
C ASN A 215 -18.17 30.68 -15.26
N SER A 216 -17.47 30.62 -14.13
CA SER A 216 -17.77 29.70 -13.03
C SER A 216 -17.37 30.29 -11.67
N LYS A 217 -17.73 29.59 -10.61
CA LYS A 217 -17.33 29.90 -9.23
C LYS A 217 -16.19 29.01 -8.74
N MET A 218 -15.40 28.44 -9.66
CA MET A 218 -14.24 27.62 -9.29
C MET A 218 -13.22 28.43 -8.50
N ASP A 219 -12.57 27.78 -7.54
CA ASP A 219 -11.46 28.39 -6.80
C ASP A 219 -10.24 28.52 -7.73
N PRO A 220 -9.73 29.73 -7.99
CA PRO A 220 -8.56 29.92 -8.83
C PRO A 220 -7.30 29.20 -8.33
N THR A 221 -7.22 28.87 -7.04
CA THR A 221 -6.06 28.17 -6.45
C THR A 221 -5.99 26.70 -6.87
N THR A 222 -7.11 26.10 -7.32
CA THR A 222 -7.19 24.72 -7.77
C THR A 222 -6.96 24.55 -9.27
N VAL A 223 -6.79 25.63 -10.03
CA VAL A 223 -6.65 25.61 -11.48
C VAL A 223 -5.26 26.11 -11.89
N SER A 224 -4.59 25.34 -12.72
CA SER A 224 -3.26 25.68 -13.26
C SER A 224 -3.21 25.57 -14.78
N ALA A 225 -2.33 26.34 -15.41
CA ALA A 225 -2.07 26.32 -16.85
C ALA A 225 -0.63 25.90 -17.13
N SER A 226 -0.44 25.04 -18.12
CA SER A 226 0.88 24.56 -18.58
C SER A 226 0.93 24.53 -20.11
N GLY A 227 2.09 24.72 -20.68
CA GLY A 227 2.34 24.53 -22.10
C GLY A 227 3.35 23.42 -22.34
N ARG A 228 3.11 22.60 -23.36
CA ARG A 228 3.97 21.46 -23.72
C ARG A 228 4.53 21.56 -25.13
N SER A 229 4.29 22.67 -25.84
CA SER A 229 4.68 22.77 -27.26
C SER A 229 4.12 21.58 -28.05
N GLN A 230 4.94 20.91 -28.78
CA GLN A 230 4.61 19.72 -29.59
C GLN A 230 4.82 18.36 -28.85
N PHE A 231 5.15 18.38 -27.55
CA PHE A 231 5.59 17.20 -26.79
C PHE A 231 4.50 16.65 -25.89
#